data_e57668f4e809095b827b02767ca478eb
#
_entry.id   e57668f4e809095b827b02767ca478eb
#
_cell.length_a   1.000
_cell.length_b   1.000
_cell.length_c   1.000
_cell.angle_alpha   90.00
_cell.angle_beta   90.00
_cell.angle_gamma   90.00
#
_symmetry.space_group_name_H-M   'P 1'
#
loop_
_entity.id
_entity.type
_entity.pdbx_description
1 polymer ?
#
loop_
_entity_poly.entity_id
_entity_poly.type
_entity_poly.pdbx_seq_one_letter_code
_entity_poly.pdbx_strand_id
1 'polypeptide(L)'
;MDGVDAVIAEFDETRCEIHEAKTTPYPKKLKERTQNLIEKPTIPLENLGTLDTALGSFFAQCASDLVKDSNFEFSDITAIGHHGQTVLHKPGGPEPFTLQLGNPSAIAAHTGITTVADFRRLDMALGGQGAPLTPVFHEWFFKNPDEIRAVVNIGGMANLTLLHPNRALSGFDTGPGNTLMDAWNQQCTGRP
;
A
#
# COMPACT_ATOMS: atom_id res chain seq x y z
N MET A 1 8.61 6.75 3.65
CA MET A 1 8.90 5.29 3.66
C MET A 1 9.49 4.94 5.02
N ASP A 2 8.66 4.61 5.98
CA ASP A 2 9.13 4.34 7.33
C ASP A 2 9.23 2.84 7.60
N GLY A 3 8.26 2.07 7.12
CA GLY A 3 8.24 0.62 7.26
C GLY A 3 7.25 -0.04 6.31
N VAL A 4 7.16 -1.36 6.42
CA VAL A 4 6.11 -2.20 5.84
C VAL A 4 5.14 -2.53 6.97
N ASP A 5 3.90 -2.13 6.78
CA ASP A 5 2.81 -2.52 7.67
C ASP A 5 2.19 -3.82 7.15
N ALA A 6 2.16 -4.82 8.02
CA ALA A 6 1.53 -6.10 7.77
C ALA A 6 0.47 -6.37 8.82
N VAL A 7 -0.67 -6.92 8.41
CA VAL A 7 -1.77 -7.25 9.32
C VAL A 7 -2.29 -8.65 9.01
N ILE A 8 -2.71 -9.38 10.04
CA ILE A 8 -3.56 -10.58 9.92
C ILE A 8 -4.97 -10.13 10.27
N ALA A 9 -5.87 -10.29 9.33
CA ALA A 9 -7.26 -9.90 9.51
C ALA A 9 -8.21 -10.98 8.96
N GLU A 10 -9.31 -11.17 9.64
CA GLU A 10 -10.42 -12.00 9.20
C GLU A 10 -11.52 -11.11 8.62
N PHE A 11 -12.05 -11.52 7.47
CA PHE A 11 -13.10 -10.80 6.77
C PHE A 11 -14.27 -11.72 6.49
N ASP A 12 -15.48 -11.23 6.74
CA ASP A 12 -16.71 -11.78 6.19
C ASP A 12 -17.47 -10.65 5.43
N GLU A 13 -18.71 -10.88 5.03
CA GLU A 13 -19.50 -9.89 4.27
C GLU A 13 -19.77 -8.60 5.06
N THR A 14 -19.66 -8.61 6.37
CA THR A 14 -20.11 -7.53 7.28
C THR A 14 -19.05 -7.08 8.28
N ARG A 15 -18.00 -7.87 8.46
CA ARG A 15 -17.04 -7.71 9.56
C ARG A 15 -15.60 -7.78 9.07
N CYS A 16 -14.78 -6.97 9.68
CA CYS A 16 -13.32 -7.07 9.64
C CYS A 16 -12.79 -7.12 11.06
N GLU A 17 -12.04 -8.17 11.39
CA GLU A 17 -11.35 -8.28 12.67
C GLU A 17 -9.84 -8.34 12.43
N ILE A 18 -9.11 -7.42 13.05
CA ILE A 18 -7.64 -7.41 13.01
C ILE A 18 -7.15 -8.23 14.20
N HIS A 19 -6.43 -9.30 13.92
CA HIS A 19 -5.85 -10.18 14.93
C HIS A 19 -4.45 -9.78 15.32
N GLU A 20 -3.61 -9.45 14.33
CA GLU A 20 -2.22 -9.04 14.53
C GLU A 20 -1.82 -7.94 13.55
N ALA A 21 -0.94 -7.04 14.00
CA ALA A 21 -0.38 -5.98 13.16
C ALA A 21 1.08 -5.72 13.53
N LYS A 22 1.94 -5.54 12.52
CA LYS A 22 3.35 -5.29 12.71
C LYS A 22 3.89 -4.33 11.66
N THR A 23 4.62 -3.30 12.11
CA THR A 23 5.41 -2.44 11.24
C THR A 23 6.87 -2.89 11.26
N THR A 24 7.41 -3.23 10.09
CA THR A 24 8.81 -3.64 9.94
C THR A 24 9.59 -2.55 9.20
N PRO A 25 10.62 -1.94 9.80
CA PRO A 25 11.43 -0.91 9.15
C PRO A 25 12.14 -1.45 7.90
N TYR A 26 12.24 -0.63 6.86
CA TYR A 26 13.04 -1.00 5.68
C TYR A 26 14.52 -1.14 6.04
N PRO A 27 15.21 -2.19 5.55
CA PRO A 27 16.67 -2.23 5.60
C PRO A 27 17.24 -1.00 4.90
N LYS A 28 18.22 -0.33 5.53
CA LYS A 28 18.77 0.97 5.08
C LYS A 28 19.10 0.99 3.59
N LYS A 29 19.85 -0.01 3.10
CA LYS A 29 20.23 -0.09 1.68
C LYS A 29 19.03 -0.25 0.74
N LEU A 30 18.00 -0.98 1.15
CA LEU A 30 16.79 -1.18 0.35
C LEU A 30 15.97 0.11 0.30
N LYS A 31 15.83 0.79 1.45
CA LYS A 31 15.20 2.12 1.54
C LYS A 31 15.88 3.12 0.61
N GLU A 32 17.20 3.26 0.69
CA GLU A 32 17.99 4.18 -0.15
C GLU A 32 17.82 3.90 -1.65
N ARG A 33 17.91 2.63 -2.08
CA ARG A 33 17.70 2.25 -3.47
C ARG A 33 16.31 2.63 -3.98
N THR A 34 15.29 2.39 -3.16
CA THR A 34 13.89 2.68 -3.52
C THR A 34 13.63 4.18 -3.56
N GLN A 35 14.11 4.93 -2.57
CA GLN A 35 13.99 6.40 -2.54
C GLN A 35 14.69 7.06 -3.72
N ASN A 36 15.90 6.63 -4.05
CA ASN A 36 16.64 7.13 -5.21
C ASN A 36 15.86 6.92 -6.53
N LEU A 37 15.17 5.78 -6.68
CA LEU A 37 14.34 5.53 -7.85
C LEU A 37 13.09 6.42 -7.88
N ILE A 38 12.45 6.66 -6.74
CA ILE A 38 11.28 7.54 -6.63
C ILE A 38 11.66 9.00 -6.97
N GLU A 39 12.78 9.47 -6.45
CA GLU A 39 13.27 10.85 -6.68
C GLU A 39 13.79 11.05 -8.11
N LYS A 40 14.45 10.04 -8.67
CA LYS A 40 15.01 10.05 -10.02
C LYS A 40 14.62 8.78 -10.76
N PRO A 41 13.47 8.78 -11.45
CA PRO A 41 12.90 7.57 -12.06
C PRO A 41 13.65 7.16 -13.34
N THR A 42 14.97 7.01 -13.24
CA THR A 42 15.86 6.54 -14.31
C THR A 42 16.81 5.50 -13.72
N ILE A 43 16.70 4.27 -14.20
CA ILE A 43 17.47 3.15 -13.68
C ILE A 43 17.72 2.13 -14.81
N PRO A 44 18.89 1.47 -14.88
CA PRO A 44 19.10 0.31 -15.76
C PRO A 44 18.08 -0.79 -15.47
N LEU A 45 17.55 -1.45 -16.49
CA LEU A 45 16.52 -2.49 -16.34
C LEU A 45 16.96 -3.63 -15.41
N GLU A 46 18.25 -4.01 -15.44
CA GLU A 46 18.79 -4.99 -14.52
C GLU A 46 18.65 -4.56 -13.05
N ASN A 47 18.95 -3.29 -12.77
CA ASN A 47 18.81 -2.73 -11.41
C ASN A 47 17.35 -2.62 -10.98
N LEU A 48 16.44 -2.36 -11.93
CA LEU A 48 15.00 -2.39 -11.66
C LEU A 48 14.55 -3.80 -11.27
N GLY A 49 14.92 -4.82 -12.05
CA GLY A 49 14.57 -6.21 -11.77
C GLY A 49 15.15 -6.71 -10.44
N THR A 50 16.41 -6.37 -10.14
CA THR A 50 17.02 -6.73 -8.84
C THR A 50 16.39 -6.01 -7.67
N LEU A 51 15.91 -4.76 -7.85
CA LEU A 51 15.19 -4.03 -6.81
C LEU A 51 13.80 -4.63 -6.56
N ASP A 52 13.08 -4.98 -7.64
CA ASP A 52 11.79 -5.64 -7.57
C ASP A 52 11.86 -6.96 -6.79
N THR A 53 12.85 -7.80 -7.11
CA THR A 53 13.10 -9.05 -6.40
C THR A 53 13.47 -8.82 -4.93
N ALA A 54 14.32 -7.84 -4.65
CA ALA A 54 14.74 -7.55 -3.28
C ALA A 54 13.57 -7.04 -2.41
N LEU A 55 12.70 -6.23 -2.99
CA LEU A 55 11.47 -5.77 -2.31
C LEU A 55 10.51 -6.94 -2.09
N GLY A 56 10.28 -7.78 -3.10
CA GLY A 56 9.43 -8.98 -2.97
C GLY A 56 9.90 -9.91 -1.87
N SER A 57 11.21 -10.17 -1.80
CA SER A 57 11.81 -11.00 -0.75
C SER A 57 11.67 -10.37 0.64
N PHE A 58 11.82 -9.04 0.75
CA PHE A 58 11.62 -8.34 2.01
C PHE A 58 10.16 -8.37 2.47
N PHE A 59 9.21 -8.19 1.57
CA PHE A 59 7.78 -8.28 1.88
C PHE A 59 7.38 -9.71 2.29
N ALA A 60 7.94 -10.71 1.61
CA ALA A 60 7.75 -12.11 1.99
C ALA A 60 8.26 -12.39 3.42
N GLN A 61 9.42 -11.85 3.77
CA GLN A 61 9.96 -11.96 5.12
C GLN A 61 9.05 -11.28 6.14
N CYS A 62 8.56 -10.05 5.86
CA CYS A 62 7.64 -9.34 6.75
C CYS A 62 6.35 -10.15 7.02
N ALA A 63 5.76 -10.73 5.96
CA ALA A 63 4.58 -11.58 6.09
C ALA A 63 4.87 -12.84 6.91
N SER A 64 6.00 -13.51 6.63
CA SER A 64 6.40 -14.72 7.35
C SER A 64 6.68 -14.46 8.82
N ASP A 65 7.33 -13.33 9.13
CA ASP A 65 7.64 -12.97 10.51
C ASP A 65 6.37 -12.61 11.30
N LEU A 66 5.38 -11.98 10.65
CA LEU A 66 4.10 -11.70 11.28
C LEU A 66 3.35 -12.99 11.61
N VAL A 67 3.29 -13.97 10.70
CA VAL A 67 2.64 -15.25 10.95
C VAL A 67 3.35 -16.01 12.09
N LYS A 68 4.70 -16.06 12.07
CA LYS A 68 5.50 -16.74 13.12
C LYS A 68 5.37 -16.09 14.49
N ASP A 69 5.18 -14.79 14.55
CA ASP A 69 5.03 -14.04 15.80
C ASP A 69 3.57 -14.08 16.33
N SER A 70 2.64 -14.60 15.52
CA SER A 70 1.22 -14.70 15.84
C SER A 70 0.85 -16.10 16.38
N ASN A 71 -0.43 -16.29 16.70
CA ASN A 71 -1.00 -17.58 17.05
C ASN A 71 -1.54 -18.37 15.84
N PHE A 72 -1.25 -17.92 14.61
CA PHE A 72 -1.70 -18.52 13.36
C PHE A 72 -0.60 -19.36 12.72
N GLU A 73 -1.00 -20.43 12.04
CA GLU A 73 -0.13 -21.18 11.16
C GLU A 73 -0.25 -20.65 9.71
N PHE A 74 0.74 -20.94 8.88
CA PHE A 74 0.69 -20.53 7.46
C PHE A 74 -0.52 -21.09 6.71
N SER A 75 -1.01 -22.27 7.13
CA SER A 75 -2.22 -22.92 6.60
C SER A 75 -3.52 -22.21 6.97
N ASP A 76 -3.53 -21.37 7.99
CA ASP A 76 -4.70 -20.62 8.41
C ASP A 76 -4.91 -19.37 7.55
N ILE A 77 -3.88 -18.94 6.84
CA ILE A 77 -3.92 -17.75 6.01
C ILE A 77 -4.38 -18.10 4.60
N THR A 78 -5.56 -17.67 4.25
CA THR A 78 -6.16 -17.94 2.93
C THR A 78 -5.42 -17.24 1.79
N ALA A 79 -5.03 -15.99 1.97
CA ALA A 79 -4.32 -15.21 0.97
C ALA A 79 -3.56 -14.03 1.56
N ILE A 80 -2.54 -13.57 0.84
CA ILE A 80 -1.82 -12.32 1.13
C ILE A 80 -2.22 -11.29 0.06
N GLY A 81 -2.80 -10.17 0.49
CA GLY A 81 -3.00 -8.99 -0.36
C GLY A 81 -1.76 -8.11 -0.32
N HIS A 82 -1.17 -7.84 -1.51
CA HIS A 82 0.06 -7.07 -1.60
C HIS A 82 -0.04 -5.97 -2.66
N HIS A 83 0.02 -4.71 -2.23
CA HIS A 83 -0.12 -3.57 -3.14
C HIS A 83 1.20 -3.09 -3.77
N GLY A 84 2.33 -3.65 -3.38
CA GLY A 84 3.65 -3.23 -3.86
C GLY A 84 4.11 -1.86 -3.35
N GLN A 85 5.36 -1.52 -3.68
CA GLN A 85 5.91 -0.19 -3.47
C GLN A 85 5.75 0.65 -4.73
N THR A 86 4.92 1.65 -4.70
CA THR A 86 4.78 2.58 -5.83
C THR A 86 6.06 3.37 -6.02
N VAL A 87 6.63 3.28 -7.21
CA VAL A 87 7.84 3.99 -7.61
C VAL A 87 7.57 5.05 -8.66
N LEU A 88 6.51 4.89 -9.45
CA LEU A 88 6.08 5.88 -10.43
C LEU A 88 4.56 5.78 -10.63
N HIS A 89 3.89 6.92 -10.65
CA HIS A 89 2.45 7.00 -10.84
C HIS A 89 2.11 8.20 -11.74
N LYS A 90 1.55 7.91 -12.91
CA LYS A 90 1.15 8.90 -13.92
C LYS A 90 -0.25 8.59 -14.41
N PRO A 91 -1.30 9.02 -13.67
CA PRO A 91 -2.69 8.71 -14.01
C PRO A 91 -3.25 9.55 -15.15
N GLY A 92 -2.55 10.60 -15.58
CA GLY A 92 -2.96 11.48 -16.68
C GLY A 92 -2.12 11.29 -17.94
N GLY A 93 -2.59 11.90 -19.05
CA GLY A 93 -1.93 11.84 -20.35
C GLY A 93 -2.53 10.77 -21.28
N PRO A 94 -1.97 10.64 -22.50
CA PRO A 94 -2.50 9.71 -23.50
C PRO A 94 -2.24 8.24 -23.16
N GLU A 95 -1.22 7.95 -22.36
CA GLU A 95 -0.82 6.60 -21.94
C GLU A 95 -0.63 6.59 -20.41
N PRO A 96 -1.74 6.60 -19.65
CA PRO A 96 -1.65 6.62 -18.19
C PRO A 96 -1.12 5.27 -17.67
N PHE A 97 -0.25 5.32 -16.66
CA PHE A 97 0.30 4.12 -16.07
C PHE A 97 0.68 4.31 -14.59
N THR A 98 0.87 3.19 -13.93
CA THR A 98 1.40 3.11 -12.58
C THR A 98 2.38 1.95 -12.45
N LEU A 99 3.43 2.11 -11.69
CA LEU A 99 4.45 1.08 -11.48
C LEU A 99 4.67 0.86 -9.99
N GLN A 100 4.40 -0.35 -9.57
CA GLN A 100 4.70 -0.87 -8.24
C GLN A 100 5.77 -1.95 -8.36
N LEU A 101 6.72 -1.96 -7.41
CA LEU A 101 7.73 -2.99 -7.25
C LEU A 101 7.46 -3.84 -6.01
N GLY A 102 8.03 -5.02 -5.99
CA GLY A 102 7.85 -6.03 -4.95
C GLY A 102 7.21 -7.29 -5.52
N ASN A 103 8.01 -8.10 -6.21
CA ASN A 103 7.60 -9.29 -6.94
C ASN A 103 6.65 -10.20 -6.12
N PRO A 104 5.36 -10.29 -6.48
CA PRO A 104 4.38 -11.10 -5.72
C PRO A 104 4.65 -12.61 -5.83
N SER A 105 5.30 -13.06 -6.91
CA SER A 105 5.69 -14.47 -7.05
C SER A 105 6.76 -14.85 -6.02
N ALA A 106 7.63 -13.92 -5.62
CA ALA A 106 8.59 -14.15 -4.55
C ALA A 106 7.89 -14.31 -3.20
N ILE A 107 6.82 -13.53 -2.96
CA ILE A 107 6.01 -13.64 -1.74
C ILE A 107 5.32 -15.02 -1.70
N ALA A 108 4.61 -15.40 -2.78
CA ALA A 108 3.92 -16.66 -2.87
C ALA A 108 4.87 -17.86 -2.73
N ALA A 109 6.02 -17.81 -3.40
CA ALA A 109 7.01 -18.89 -3.35
C ALA A 109 7.65 -19.06 -1.95
N HIS A 110 7.87 -17.94 -1.24
CA HIS A 110 8.50 -17.97 0.08
C HIS A 110 7.53 -18.40 1.19
N THR A 111 6.27 -17.95 1.10
CA THR A 111 5.26 -18.21 2.14
C THR A 111 4.44 -19.47 1.89
N GLY A 112 4.34 -19.91 0.65
CA GLY A 112 3.41 -20.97 0.23
C GLY A 112 1.94 -20.50 0.20
N ILE A 113 1.66 -19.23 0.43
CA ILE A 113 0.32 -18.65 0.51
C ILE A 113 -0.05 -18.00 -0.82
N THR A 114 -1.31 -18.17 -1.25
CA THR A 114 -1.83 -17.43 -2.41
C THR A 114 -1.61 -15.94 -2.25
N THR A 115 -0.96 -15.30 -3.25
CA THR A 115 -0.69 -13.86 -3.19
C THR A 115 -1.49 -13.13 -4.26
N VAL A 116 -2.30 -12.16 -3.84
CA VAL A 116 -3.09 -11.28 -4.69
C VAL A 116 -2.40 -9.91 -4.77
N ALA A 117 -2.13 -9.45 -5.96
CA ALA A 117 -1.35 -8.22 -6.18
C ALA A 117 -1.87 -7.44 -7.41
N ASP A 118 -1.21 -6.30 -7.71
CA ASP A 118 -1.48 -5.48 -8.89
C ASP A 118 -2.90 -4.87 -8.91
N PHE A 119 -3.32 -4.32 -7.79
CA PHE A 119 -4.66 -3.75 -7.63
C PHE A 119 -4.91 -2.49 -8.47
N ARG A 120 -3.86 -1.75 -8.86
CA ARG A 120 -3.98 -0.40 -9.43
C ARG A 120 -4.13 -0.39 -10.96
N ARG A 121 -3.47 -1.31 -11.66
CA ARG A 121 -3.45 -1.32 -13.13
C ARG A 121 -4.82 -1.64 -13.74
N LEU A 122 -5.59 -2.52 -13.10
CA LEU A 122 -6.94 -2.83 -13.55
C LEU A 122 -7.88 -1.62 -13.42
N ASP A 123 -7.82 -0.90 -12.30
CA ASP A 123 -8.60 0.31 -12.10
C ASP A 123 -8.28 1.35 -13.17
N MET A 124 -7.00 1.57 -13.47
CA MET A 124 -6.59 2.49 -14.55
C MET A 124 -7.03 2.02 -15.95
N ALA A 125 -6.98 0.74 -16.22
CA ALA A 125 -7.45 0.17 -17.50
C ALA A 125 -8.96 0.34 -17.69
N LEU A 126 -9.72 0.43 -16.60
CA LEU A 126 -11.15 0.71 -16.60
C LEU A 126 -11.47 2.22 -16.58
N GLY A 127 -10.47 3.08 -16.67
CA GLY A 127 -10.63 4.54 -16.72
C GLY A 127 -10.52 5.23 -15.36
N GLY A 128 -10.18 4.51 -14.32
CA GLY A 128 -9.86 5.06 -13.00
C GLY A 128 -8.46 5.66 -12.92
N GLN A 129 -8.10 6.18 -11.75
CA GLN A 129 -6.80 6.81 -11.50
C GLN A 129 -5.79 5.89 -10.79
N GLY A 130 -6.21 4.70 -10.37
CA GLY A 130 -5.36 3.74 -9.64
C GLY A 130 -5.02 4.15 -8.20
N ALA A 131 -5.48 5.32 -7.77
CA ALA A 131 -5.34 5.82 -6.39
C ALA A 131 -6.35 6.97 -6.15
N PRO A 132 -6.86 7.14 -4.92
CA PRO A 132 -6.76 6.17 -3.81
C PRO A 132 -7.66 4.94 -4.04
N LEU A 133 -7.29 3.76 -3.51
CA LEU A 133 -8.13 2.55 -3.55
C LEU A 133 -8.86 2.28 -2.23
N THR A 134 -8.44 2.91 -1.16
CA THR A 134 -9.07 2.81 0.17
C THR A 134 -10.55 3.20 0.23
N PRO A 135 -11.08 4.08 -0.66
CA PRO A 135 -12.51 4.43 -0.65
C PRO A 135 -13.45 3.22 -0.73
N VAL A 136 -13.08 2.16 -1.48
CA VAL A 136 -13.87 0.93 -1.58
C VAL A 136 -14.00 0.24 -0.24
N PHE A 137 -12.88 0.12 0.50
CA PHE A 137 -12.89 -0.40 1.86
C PHE A 137 -13.68 0.48 2.82
N HIS A 138 -13.50 1.80 2.72
CA HIS A 138 -14.23 2.75 3.56
C HIS A 138 -15.74 2.67 3.32
N GLU A 139 -16.18 2.49 2.08
CA GLU A 139 -17.59 2.31 1.77
C GLU A 139 -18.14 1.05 2.43
N TRP A 140 -17.45 -0.07 2.27
CA TRP A 140 -17.88 -1.34 2.86
C TRP A 140 -17.92 -1.28 4.39
N PHE A 141 -16.93 -0.67 5.03
CA PHE A 141 -16.76 -0.75 6.48
C PHE A 141 -17.42 0.40 7.25
N PHE A 142 -17.44 1.62 6.68
CA PHE A 142 -17.88 2.82 7.38
C PHE A 142 -19.20 3.42 6.87
N LYS A 143 -19.76 2.94 5.76
CA LYS A 143 -20.99 3.49 5.21
C LYS A 143 -22.14 3.29 6.18
N ASN A 144 -22.95 4.34 6.34
CA ASN A 144 -24.16 4.32 7.14
C ASN A 144 -25.35 4.79 6.27
N PRO A 145 -26.51 4.10 6.29
CA PRO A 145 -27.65 4.47 5.48
C PRO A 145 -28.29 5.81 5.88
N ASP A 146 -28.08 6.27 7.12
CA ASP A 146 -28.76 7.45 7.68
C ASP A 146 -27.82 8.67 7.80
N GLU A 147 -26.52 8.50 7.56
CA GLU A 147 -25.53 9.55 7.80
C GLU A 147 -24.60 9.75 6.60
N ILE A 148 -24.24 11.01 6.35
CA ILE A 148 -23.11 11.35 5.48
C ILE A 148 -21.85 11.30 6.34
N ARG A 149 -20.87 10.47 5.91
CA ARG A 149 -19.60 10.34 6.59
C ARG A 149 -18.45 10.77 5.70
N ALA A 150 -17.44 11.37 6.32
CA ALA A 150 -16.17 11.69 5.70
C ALA A 150 -15.05 10.93 6.43
N VAL A 151 -14.33 10.09 5.70
CA VAL A 151 -13.15 9.41 6.22
C VAL A 151 -11.92 10.13 5.70
N VAL A 152 -11.11 10.65 6.62
CA VAL A 152 -9.90 11.42 6.32
C VAL A 152 -8.69 10.58 6.71
N ASN A 153 -7.80 10.36 5.77
CA ASN A 153 -6.51 9.74 6.01
C ASN A 153 -5.39 10.78 5.83
N ILE A 154 -4.58 10.98 6.86
CA ILE A 154 -3.48 11.95 6.86
C ILE A 154 -2.17 11.19 6.96
N GLY A 155 -1.64 10.79 5.80
CA GLY A 155 -0.30 10.24 5.63
C GLY A 155 0.64 11.27 5.02
N GLY A 156 1.64 10.86 4.25
CA GLY A 156 2.48 11.75 3.45
C GLY A 156 1.65 12.62 2.52
N MET A 157 0.74 12.01 1.76
CA MET A 157 -0.40 12.64 1.09
C MET A 157 -1.66 12.41 1.93
N ALA A 158 -2.48 13.44 2.06
CA ALA A 158 -3.79 13.32 2.68
C ALA A 158 -4.86 13.00 1.64
N ASN A 159 -5.81 12.13 1.99
CA ASN A 159 -6.94 11.82 1.14
C ASN A 159 -8.25 11.83 1.93
N LEU A 160 -9.33 12.02 1.20
CA LEU A 160 -10.68 12.09 1.72
C LEU A 160 -11.57 11.09 1.00
N THR A 161 -12.38 10.36 1.73
CA THR A 161 -13.48 9.55 1.20
C THR A 161 -14.81 10.11 1.69
N LEU A 162 -15.72 10.40 0.77
CA LEU A 162 -17.08 10.84 1.07
C LEU A 162 -18.05 9.65 0.91
N LEU A 163 -18.66 9.27 2.01
CA LEU A 163 -19.64 8.20 2.10
C LEU A 163 -21.03 8.83 2.22
N HIS A 164 -21.78 8.80 1.13
CA HIS A 164 -23.13 9.33 1.09
C HIS A 164 -24.12 8.17 0.95
N PRO A 165 -25.25 8.17 1.71
CA PRO A 165 -26.25 7.10 1.63
C PRO A 165 -26.75 6.84 0.20
N ASN A 166 -27.01 7.92 -0.54
CA ASN A 166 -27.73 7.90 -1.82
C ASN A 166 -26.90 8.43 -3.00
N ARG A 167 -25.55 8.48 -2.88
CA ARG A 167 -24.68 8.93 -3.97
C ARG A 167 -23.57 7.90 -4.21
N ALA A 168 -22.99 7.96 -5.40
CA ALA A 168 -21.79 7.17 -5.72
C ALA A 168 -20.64 7.49 -4.78
N LEU A 169 -19.83 6.47 -4.51
CA LEU A 169 -18.59 6.61 -3.76
C LEU A 169 -17.68 7.67 -4.41
N SER A 170 -17.14 8.54 -3.58
CA SER A 170 -16.16 9.53 -4.01
C SER A 170 -14.97 9.55 -3.07
N GLY A 171 -13.77 9.51 -3.63
CA GLY A 171 -12.53 9.61 -2.86
C GLY A 171 -11.44 10.23 -3.72
N PHE A 172 -10.62 11.11 -3.12
CA PHE A 172 -9.57 11.84 -3.82
C PHE A 172 -8.48 12.30 -2.86
N ASP A 173 -7.28 12.53 -3.41
CA ASP A 173 -6.18 13.13 -2.68
C ASP A 173 -6.45 14.64 -2.49
N THR A 174 -6.28 15.14 -1.26
CA THR A 174 -6.51 16.55 -0.92
C THR A 174 -5.25 17.39 -0.99
N GLY A 175 -4.08 16.75 -0.96
CA GLY A 175 -2.78 17.41 -1.01
C GLY A 175 -1.78 16.85 0.00
N PRO A 176 -0.63 17.52 0.20
CA PRO A 176 0.36 17.10 1.17
C PRO A 176 -0.23 17.04 2.58
N GLY A 177 0.01 15.92 3.27
CA GLY A 177 -0.29 15.73 4.68
C GLY A 177 0.98 15.93 5.52
N ASN A 178 1.49 14.87 6.12
CA ASN A 178 2.67 14.91 6.99
C ASN A 178 3.97 15.26 6.27
N THR A 179 4.06 15.06 4.94
CA THR A 179 5.30 15.25 4.18
C THR A 179 5.95 16.62 4.39
N LEU A 180 5.15 17.69 4.47
CA LEU A 180 5.68 19.04 4.69
C LEU A 180 6.20 19.23 6.12
N MET A 181 5.51 18.66 7.11
CA MET A 181 5.93 18.71 8.51
C MET A 181 7.22 17.91 8.73
N ASP A 182 7.29 16.71 8.16
CA ASP A 182 8.47 15.84 8.23
C ASP A 182 9.68 16.49 7.57
N ALA A 183 9.50 17.08 6.37
CA ALA A 183 10.56 17.79 5.67
C ALA A 183 11.06 19.01 6.47
N TRP A 184 10.16 19.77 7.06
CA TRP A 184 10.50 20.91 7.91
C TRP A 184 11.22 20.48 9.19
N ASN A 185 10.70 19.44 9.86
CA ASN A 185 11.33 18.89 11.05
C ASN A 185 12.75 18.37 10.75
N GLN A 186 12.90 17.65 9.65
CA GLN A 186 14.22 17.16 9.22
C GLN A 186 15.19 18.32 8.93
N GLN A 187 14.72 19.38 8.28
CA GLN A 187 15.55 20.56 8.00
C GLN A 187 16.00 21.27 9.30
N CYS A 188 15.12 21.37 10.29
CA CYS A 188 15.39 22.09 11.52
C CYS A 188 16.17 21.28 12.57
N THR A 189 15.91 19.96 12.63
CA THR A 189 16.40 19.09 13.74
C THR A 189 17.33 17.99 13.26
N GLY A 190 17.40 17.73 11.95
CA GLY A 190 18.11 16.57 11.38
C GLY A 190 17.39 15.23 11.64
N ARG A 191 16.14 15.26 12.12
CA ARG A 191 15.31 14.08 12.40
C ARG A 191 14.04 14.11 11.55
N PRO A 192 13.58 12.95 11.04
CA PRO A 192 12.29 12.87 10.35
C PRO A 192 11.12 13.12 11.30
#